data_b61e11bdf351660d8b421426b125dec1
#
_entry.id   b61e11bdf351660d8b421426b125dec1
#
_cell.length_a   1.000
_cell.length_b   1.000
_cell.length_c   1.000
_cell.angle_alpha   90.00
_cell.angle_beta   90.00
_cell.angle_gamma   90.00
#
_symmetry.space_group_name_H-M   'P 1'
#
loop_
_entity.id
_entity.type
_entity.pdbx_description
1 polymer ?
#
loop_
_entity_poly.entity_id
_entity_poly.type
_entity_poly.pdbx_seq_one_letter_code
_entity_poly.pdbx_strand_id
1 'polypeptide(L)' 'MDKDFYNESSANKLGWEPEWFGCVEFDDDLADAVAKFQKERKMGADGLCGPGTFRVIYNERMADLEEY' A
#
# COMPACT_ATOMS: atom_id res chain seq x y z
N MET A 1 -1.23 -13.60 -11.23
CA MET A 1 -1.52 -13.43 -9.80
C MET A 1 -2.67 -12.48 -9.59
N ASP A 2 -3.57 -12.82 -8.68
CA ASP A 2 -4.70 -11.95 -8.34
C ASP A 2 -4.22 -10.89 -7.35
N LYS A 3 -4.07 -9.67 -7.83
CA LYS A 3 -3.57 -8.58 -7.00
C LYS A 3 -4.54 -8.21 -5.89
N ASP A 4 -5.84 -8.31 -6.16
CA ASP A 4 -6.85 -7.97 -5.15
C ASP A 4 -6.75 -8.94 -3.97
N PHE A 5 -6.62 -10.22 -4.25
CA PHE A 5 -6.48 -11.23 -3.21
C PHE A 5 -5.17 -11.05 -2.44
N TYR A 6 -4.08 -10.79 -3.16
CA TYR A 6 -2.79 -10.57 -2.51
C TYR A 6 -2.85 -9.37 -1.57
N ASN A 7 -3.40 -8.25 -2.04
CA ASN A 7 -3.45 -7.03 -1.25
C ASN A 7 -4.35 -7.20 -0.03
N GLU A 8 -5.49 -7.88 -0.19
CA GLU A 8 -6.37 -8.15 0.95
C GLU A 8 -5.68 -9.02 2.00
N SER A 9 -5.00 -10.07 1.57
CA SER A 9 -4.27 -10.95 2.48
C SER A 9 -3.16 -10.20 3.19
N SER A 10 -2.43 -9.36 2.45
CA SER A 10 -1.37 -8.52 3.01
C SER A 10 -1.91 -7.55 4.05
N ALA A 11 -3.02 -6.89 3.75
CA ALA A 11 -3.64 -5.93 4.65
C ALA A 11 -4.05 -6.59 5.96
N ASN A 12 -4.65 -7.78 5.88
CA ASN A 12 -5.05 -8.52 7.07
C ASN A 12 -3.84 -8.95 7.89
N LYS A 13 -2.77 -9.33 7.24
CA LYS A 13 -1.57 -9.83 7.90
C LYS A 13 -0.74 -8.70 8.49
N LEU A 14 -0.59 -7.60 7.78
CA LEU A 14 0.30 -6.51 8.17
C LEU A 14 -0.42 -5.37 8.88
N GLY A 15 -1.73 -5.25 8.71
CA GLY A 15 -2.52 -4.26 9.41
C GLY A 15 -2.68 -2.93 8.69
N TRP A 16 -2.62 -2.94 7.35
CA TRP A 16 -2.88 -1.71 6.59
C TRP A 16 -4.28 -1.78 5.96
N GLU A 17 -4.72 -0.65 5.44
CA GLU A 17 -6.05 -0.51 4.87
C GLU A 17 -5.99 0.21 3.52
N PRO A 18 -6.97 -0.03 2.62
CA PRO A 18 -7.01 0.67 1.33
C PRO A 18 -6.98 2.18 1.46
N GLU A 19 -7.51 2.73 2.54
CA GLU A 19 -7.53 4.18 2.77
C GLU A 19 -6.13 4.77 2.84
N TRP A 20 -5.13 3.97 3.20
CA TRP A 20 -3.75 4.45 3.21
C TRP A 20 -3.29 4.87 1.82
N PHE A 21 -3.91 4.34 0.78
CA PHE A 21 -3.60 4.68 -0.61
C PHE A 21 -4.71 5.51 -1.25
N GLY A 22 -5.67 6.00 -0.46
CA GLY A 22 -6.77 6.80 -0.98
C GLY A 22 -7.87 6.01 -1.63
N CYS A 23 -8.00 4.72 -1.29
CA CYS A 23 -8.99 3.83 -1.87
C CYS A 23 -9.91 3.28 -0.77
N VAL A 24 -10.98 2.58 -1.17
CA VAL A 24 -11.94 2.04 -0.21
C VAL A 24 -12.08 0.52 -0.29
N GLU A 25 -11.64 -0.09 -1.36
CA GLU A 25 -11.82 -1.53 -1.59
C GLU A 25 -10.52 -2.15 -2.14
N PHE A 26 -10.47 -3.48 -2.10
CA PHE A 26 -9.38 -4.25 -2.70
C PHE A 26 -9.75 -4.55 -4.14
N ASP A 27 -9.43 -3.63 -5.05
CA ASP A 27 -9.79 -3.73 -6.46
C ASP A 27 -8.65 -3.18 -7.33
N ASP A 28 -8.92 -3.06 -8.63
CA ASP A 28 -7.92 -2.57 -9.58
C ASP A 28 -7.49 -1.14 -9.26
N ASP A 29 -8.40 -0.31 -8.74
CA ASP A 29 -8.05 1.06 -8.36
C ASP A 29 -7.01 1.06 -7.25
N LEU A 30 -7.16 0.18 -6.27
CA LEU A 30 -6.17 0.06 -5.21
C LEU A 30 -4.83 -0.43 -5.76
N ALA A 31 -4.85 -1.45 -6.63
CA ALA A 31 -3.61 -1.94 -7.22
C ALA A 31 -2.90 -0.84 -8.00
N ASP A 32 -3.65 -0.02 -8.75
CA ASP A 32 -3.09 1.11 -9.48
C ASP A 32 -2.51 2.16 -8.52
N ALA A 33 -3.21 2.43 -7.43
CA ALA A 33 -2.73 3.39 -6.43
C ALA A 33 -1.45 2.89 -5.75
N VAL A 34 -1.38 1.60 -5.45
CA VAL A 34 -0.16 1.00 -4.89
C VAL A 34 1.00 1.11 -5.87
N ALA A 35 0.74 0.80 -7.16
CA ALA A 35 1.78 0.90 -8.18
C ALA A 35 2.28 2.33 -8.32
N LYS A 36 1.38 3.31 -8.29
CA LYS A 36 1.76 4.71 -8.36
C LYS A 36 2.63 5.11 -7.17
N PHE A 37 2.23 4.69 -5.98
CA PHE A 37 3.00 4.94 -4.76
C PHE A 37 4.41 4.36 -4.89
N GLN A 38 4.49 3.11 -5.36
CA GLN A 38 5.77 2.44 -5.53
C GLN A 38 6.65 3.16 -6.54
N LYS A 39 6.05 3.59 -7.66
CA LYS A 39 6.78 4.28 -8.71
C LYS A 39 7.35 5.61 -8.21
N GLU A 40 6.56 6.36 -7.46
CA GLU A 40 6.99 7.64 -6.91
C GLU A 40 8.19 7.50 -5.97
N ARG A 41 8.32 6.33 -5.35
CA ARG A 41 9.42 6.07 -4.42
C ARG A 41 10.52 5.20 -5.03
N LYS A 42 10.47 5.03 -6.36
CA LYS A 42 11.46 4.28 -7.13
C LYS A 42 11.57 2.83 -6.68
N MET A 43 10.46 2.26 -6.25
CA MET A 43 10.34 0.85 -5.95
C MET A 43 9.84 0.12 -7.20
N GLY A 44 9.90 -1.20 -7.21
CA GLY A 44 9.28 -1.97 -8.28
C GLY A 44 7.77 -1.78 -8.27
N ALA A 45 7.21 -1.20 -9.32
CA ALA A 45 5.79 -0.84 -9.37
C ALA A 45 4.95 -2.02 -9.87
N ASP A 46 4.72 -3.00 -9.01
CA ASP A 46 3.95 -4.20 -9.35
C ASP A 46 2.50 -4.16 -8.85
N GLY A 47 2.13 -3.15 -8.08
CA GLY A 47 0.78 -3.03 -7.55
C GLY A 47 0.48 -3.95 -6.39
N LEU A 48 1.49 -4.60 -5.84
CA LEU A 48 1.36 -5.53 -4.73
C LEU A 48 1.97 -4.91 -3.48
N CYS A 49 1.12 -4.64 -2.47
CA CYS A 49 1.61 -4.04 -1.23
C CYS A 49 2.11 -5.14 -0.30
N GLY A 50 3.35 -5.56 -0.51
CA GLY A 50 4.01 -6.52 0.35
C GLY A 50 4.70 -5.85 1.52
N PRO A 51 5.51 -6.62 2.29
CA PRO A 51 6.17 -6.07 3.48
C PRO A 51 7.08 -4.87 3.18
N GLY A 52 7.75 -4.86 2.04
CA GLY A 52 8.61 -3.73 1.66
C GLY A 52 7.83 -2.46 1.43
N THR A 53 6.74 -2.53 0.66
CA THR A 53 5.87 -1.38 0.41
C THR A 53 5.17 -0.95 1.69
N PHE A 54 4.70 -1.91 2.47
CA PHE A 54 4.06 -1.62 3.76
C PHE A 54 5.01 -0.83 4.67
N ARG A 55 6.26 -1.25 4.75
CA ARG A 55 7.24 -0.57 5.61
C ARG A 55 7.38 0.90 5.22
N VAL A 56 7.45 1.18 3.92
CA VAL A 56 7.63 2.54 3.44
C VAL A 56 6.42 3.40 3.78
N ILE A 57 5.21 2.94 3.47
CA ILE A 57 4.02 3.74 3.76
C ILE A 57 3.77 3.86 5.26
N TYR A 58 4.06 2.82 6.02
CA TYR A 58 3.93 2.87 7.47
C TYR A 58 4.83 3.94 8.07
N ASN A 59 6.09 3.99 7.64
CA ASN A 59 7.03 4.99 8.12
C ASN A 59 6.58 6.40 7.76
N GLU A 60 6.04 6.60 6.56
CA GLU A 60 5.55 7.92 6.17
C GLU A 60 4.36 8.36 7.01
N ARG A 61 3.45 7.43 7.30
CA ARG A 61 2.29 7.74 8.14
C ARG A 61 2.70 8.05 9.57
N MET A 62 3.69 7.31 10.10
CA MET A 62 4.20 7.56 11.46
C MET A 62 4.89 8.91 11.54
N ALA A 63 5.64 9.29 10.51
CA ALA A 63 6.29 10.59 10.47
C ALA A 63 5.26 11.72 10.51
N ASP A 64 4.15 11.57 9.76
CA ASP A 64 3.08 12.56 9.76
C ASP A 64 2.44 12.70 11.14
N LEU A 65 2.26 11.58 11.84
CA LEU A 65 1.65 11.58 13.17
C LEU A 65 2.57 12.19 14.23
N GLU A 66 3.88 12.14 14.02
CA GLU A 66 4.85 12.68 14.96
C GLU A 66 5.16 14.16 14.72
N GLU A 67 4.65 14.70 13.65
CA GLU A 67 4.92 16.09 13.28
C GLU A 67 3.91 17.01 13.95
N TYR A 68 4.38 17.97 14.70
CA TYR A 68 3.57 18.95 15.40
C TYR A 68 3.90 20.35 14.92
#